data_6c736ff4c9697aa138fb8e33bfb50cdf
#
_entry.id   6c736ff4c9697aa138fb8e33bfb50cdf
#
_cell.length_a   1.000
_cell.length_b   1.000
_cell.length_c   1.000
_cell.angle_alpha   90.00
_cell.angle_beta   90.00
_cell.angle_gamma   90.00
#
_symmetry.space_group_name_H-M   'P 1'
#
loop_
_entity.id
_entity.type
_entity.pdbx_description
1 polymer ?
#
loop_
_entity_poly.entity_id
_entity_poly.type
_entity_poly.pdbx_seq_one_letter_code
_entity_poly.pdbx_strand_id
1 'polypeptide(L)'
;LDIAAGAVDIKNKTILPLDFTMERSEAVREDSYRTAVAAIKAELSVGRDVAMVNLGDVSVYATAYYILERIRADGFETVMCPGVTSFCAVAARLGRSLTRMDEPLHILPGSMDMDSALTLEGTKVLMKSGRAIRETVDALERHGLAARAGMVADCGLETEQVYTDLRQLPEEISYFATIVAD
;
A
#
# COMPACT_ATOMS: atom_id res chain seq x y z
N LEU A 1 12.42 -4.76 6.70
CA LEU A 1 13.40 -5.83 6.43
C LEU A 1 13.02 -7.11 7.16
N ASP A 2 12.48 -7.04 8.38
CA ASP A 2 12.14 -8.17 9.24
C ASP A 2 11.17 -9.16 8.59
N ILE A 3 10.16 -8.65 7.85
CA ILE A 3 9.22 -9.48 7.07
C ILE A 3 9.97 -10.33 6.03
N ALA A 4 10.92 -9.74 5.32
CA ALA A 4 11.74 -10.46 4.33
C ALA A 4 12.66 -11.49 5.01
N ALA A 5 13.24 -11.15 6.16
CA ALA A 5 14.08 -12.05 6.95
C ALA A 5 13.30 -13.25 7.52
N GLY A 6 12.01 -13.07 7.80
CA GLY A 6 11.12 -14.16 8.21
C GLY A 6 10.77 -15.14 7.08
N ALA A 7 10.88 -14.70 5.81
CA ALA A 7 10.53 -15.53 4.66
C ALA A 7 11.74 -16.16 3.97
N VAL A 8 12.90 -15.49 3.97
CA VAL A 8 14.11 -15.93 3.28
C VAL A 8 15.37 -15.64 4.10
N ASP A 9 16.43 -16.43 3.92
CA ASP A 9 17.72 -16.13 4.54
C ASP A 9 18.42 -14.95 3.84
N ILE A 10 18.53 -13.83 4.57
CA ILE A 10 19.17 -12.60 4.10
C ILE A 10 20.56 -12.37 4.70
N LYS A 11 21.08 -13.31 5.54
CA LYS A 11 22.34 -13.13 6.26
C LYS A 11 23.54 -12.89 5.34
N ASN A 12 23.51 -13.50 4.15
CA ASN A 12 24.57 -13.39 3.15
C ASN A 12 24.25 -12.40 2.02
N LYS A 13 23.24 -11.55 2.22
CA LYS A 13 22.86 -10.51 1.26
C LYS A 13 23.42 -9.15 1.67
N THR A 14 23.90 -8.39 0.71
CA THR A 14 24.23 -6.98 0.94
C THR A 14 22.90 -6.22 1.08
N ILE A 15 22.71 -5.55 2.19
CA ILE A 15 21.52 -4.74 2.43
C ILE A 15 21.83 -3.30 2.02
N LEU A 16 21.06 -2.79 1.07
CA LEU A 16 21.10 -1.42 0.60
C LEU A 16 19.90 -0.66 1.17
N PRO A 17 20.05 0.11 2.26
CA PRO A 17 18.96 0.91 2.79
C PRO A 17 18.64 2.06 1.83
N LEU A 18 17.34 2.25 1.55
CA LEU A 18 16.84 3.34 0.72
C LEU A 18 15.81 4.13 1.53
N ASP A 19 16.05 5.42 1.71
CA ASP A 19 15.15 6.29 2.46
C ASP A 19 14.18 6.99 1.51
N PHE A 20 12.89 6.80 1.75
CA PHE A 20 11.81 7.44 1.03
C PHE A 20 11.02 8.36 1.96
N THR A 21 10.95 9.62 1.57
CA THR A 21 10.19 10.60 2.35
C THR A 21 8.69 10.45 2.16
N MET A 22 7.94 10.66 3.25
CA MET A 22 6.47 10.77 3.22
C MET A 22 5.99 12.22 3.04
N GLU A 23 6.91 13.16 2.76
CA GLU A 23 6.57 14.55 2.54
C GLU A 23 5.77 14.75 1.24
N ARG A 24 4.87 15.74 1.26
CA ARG A 24 4.05 16.09 0.10
C ARG A 24 4.82 16.87 -0.96
N SER A 25 5.96 17.48 -0.61
CA SER A 25 6.80 18.23 -1.55
C SER A 25 7.29 17.32 -2.67
N GLU A 26 6.93 17.64 -3.89
CA GLU A 26 7.36 16.92 -5.09
C GLU A 26 8.89 16.96 -5.25
N ALA A 27 9.50 18.12 -4.99
CA ALA A 27 10.94 18.28 -5.09
C ALA A 27 11.71 17.38 -4.10
N VAL A 28 11.21 17.23 -2.86
CA VAL A 28 11.82 16.39 -1.84
C VAL A 28 11.67 14.90 -2.21
N ARG A 29 10.50 14.51 -2.71
CA ARG A 29 10.28 13.13 -3.19
C ARG A 29 11.20 12.81 -4.37
N GLU A 30 11.30 13.72 -5.34
CA GLU A 30 12.12 13.54 -6.53
C GLU A 30 13.61 13.41 -6.18
N ASP A 31 14.08 14.14 -5.18
CA ASP A 31 15.46 14.01 -4.66
C ASP A 31 15.71 12.65 -4.03
N SER A 32 14.76 12.15 -3.22
CA SER A 32 14.86 10.81 -2.63
C SER A 32 14.86 9.71 -3.70
N TYR A 33 14.06 9.84 -4.75
CA TYR A 33 14.05 8.89 -5.86
C TYR A 33 15.36 8.90 -6.65
N ARG A 34 15.89 10.08 -6.92
CA ARG A 34 17.18 10.23 -7.60
C ARG A 34 18.31 9.57 -6.80
N THR A 35 18.33 9.79 -5.49
CA THR A 35 19.31 9.18 -4.58
C THR A 35 19.20 7.66 -4.58
N ALA A 36 18.00 7.12 -4.47
CA ALA A 36 17.76 5.68 -4.51
C ALA A 36 18.16 5.06 -5.85
N VAL A 37 17.82 5.68 -6.96
CA VAL A 37 18.20 5.23 -8.31
C VAL A 37 19.72 5.22 -8.46
N ALA A 38 20.43 6.26 -8.02
CA ALA A 38 21.88 6.32 -8.08
C ALA A 38 22.54 5.19 -7.29
N ALA A 39 22.05 4.90 -6.08
CA ALA A 39 22.54 3.82 -5.24
C ALA A 39 22.33 2.44 -5.88
N ILE A 40 21.15 2.19 -6.44
CA ILE A 40 20.84 0.92 -7.15
C ILE A 40 21.72 0.78 -8.39
N LYS A 41 21.89 1.83 -9.18
CA LYS A 41 22.72 1.81 -10.40
C LYS A 41 24.18 1.52 -10.09
N ALA A 42 24.69 1.99 -8.96
CA ALA A 42 26.07 1.68 -8.55
C ALA A 42 26.29 0.16 -8.38
N GLU A 43 25.30 -0.54 -7.82
CA GLU A 43 25.33 -2.00 -7.67
C GLU A 43 25.19 -2.72 -9.03
N LEU A 44 24.21 -2.30 -9.85
CA LEU A 44 23.97 -2.90 -11.17
C LEU A 44 25.16 -2.71 -12.11
N SER A 45 25.84 -1.57 -12.06
CA SER A 45 26.99 -1.25 -12.93
C SER A 45 28.22 -2.11 -12.66
N VAL A 46 28.32 -2.73 -11.50
CA VAL A 46 29.39 -3.70 -11.19
C VAL A 46 28.95 -5.15 -11.35
N GLY A 47 27.81 -5.38 -12.04
CA GLY A 47 27.30 -6.70 -12.39
C GLY A 47 26.57 -7.42 -11.25
N ARG A 48 26.08 -6.70 -10.24
CA ARG A 48 25.27 -7.29 -9.17
C ARG A 48 23.77 -7.14 -9.47
N ASP A 49 23.00 -8.16 -9.15
CA ASP A 49 21.54 -8.09 -9.17
C ASP A 49 21.03 -7.37 -7.93
N VAL A 50 19.98 -6.58 -8.08
CA VAL A 50 19.33 -5.86 -6.99
C VAL A 50 17.87 -6.28 -6.91
N ALA A 51 17.43 -6.76 -5.73
CA ALA A 51 16.03 -7.04 -5.41
C ALA A 51 15.49 -5.93 -4.50
N MET A 52 14.57 -5.10 -5.00
CA MET A 52 13.87 -4.13 -4.17
C MET A 52 12.62 -4.79 -3.57
N VAL A 53 12.60 -4.93 -2.25
CA VAL A 53 11.46 -5.52 -1.54
C VAL A 53 10.39 -4.47 -1.28
N ASN A 54 9.13 -4.87 -1.46
CA ASN A 54 7.96 -4.03 -1.26
C ASN A 54 6.91 -4.79 -0.44
N LEU A 55 6.17 -4.10 0.42
CA LEU A 55 5.04 -4.69 1.13
C LEU A 55 3.79 -4.64 0.23
N GLY A 56 3.15 -5.80 0.04
CA GLY A 56 2.02 -5.93 -0.87
C GLY A 56 2.44 -6.19 -2.31
N ASP A 57 1.78 -5.60 -3.27
CA ASP A 57 2.08 -5.70 -4.69
C ASP A 57 2.70 -4.42 -5.24
N VAL A 58 3.76 -4.57 -6.02
CA VAL A 58 4.54 -3.44 -6.56
C VAL A 58 3.76 -2.61 -7.60
N SER A 59 2.69 -3.15 -8.18
CA SER A 59 1.85 -2.44 -9.15
C SER A 59 0.79 -1.53 -8.51
N VAL A 60 0.58 -1.61 -7.18
CA VAL A 60 -0.49 -0.89 -6.49
C VAL A 60 0.07 0.14 -5.51
N TYR A 61 0.06 1.41 -5.90
CA TYR A 61 0.50 2.57 -5.09
C TYR A 61 1.88 2.41 -4.45
N ALA A 62 2.79 1.69 -5.09
CA ALA A 62 4.11 1.40 -4.57
C ALA A 62 5.17 2.40 -5.06
N THR A 63 5.99 2.91 -4.15
CA THR A 63 7.14 3.75 -4.49
C THR A 63 8.15 3.00 -5.37
N ALA A 64 8.26 1.69 -5.18
CA ALA A 64 9.15 0.82 -5.95
C ALA A 64 8.91 0.92 -7.47
N TYR A 65 7.67 1.13 -7.92
CA TYR A 65 7.37 1.29 -9.34
C TYR A 65 8.04 2.52 -9.97
N TYR A 66 8.06 3.67 -9.27
CA TYR A 66 8.74 4.88 -9.75
C TYR A 66 10.26 4.71 -9.87
N ILE A 67 10.85 3.89 -9.01
CA ILE A 67 12.28 3.56 -9.08
C ILE A 67 12.54 2.62 -10.26
N LEU A 68 11.72 1.59 -10.42
CA LEU A 68 11.81 0.63 -11.51
C LEU A 68 11.72 1.31 -12.88
N GLU A 69 10.79 2.26 -13.08
CA GLU A 69 10.67 3.01 -14.34
C GLU A 69 11.96 3.75 -14.69
N ARG A 70 12.60 4.41 -13.70
CA ARG A 70 13.86 5.14 -13.90
C ARG A 70 15.03 4.22 -14.22
N ILE A 71 15.14 3.11 -13.51
CA ILE A 71 16.18 2.09 -13.77
C ILE A 71 16.04 1.52 -15.18
N ARG A 72 14.79 1.24 -15.60
CA ARG A 72 14.48 0.76 -16.96
C ARG A 72 14.80 1.80 -18.02
N ALA A 73 14.48 3.07 -17.78
CA ALA A 73 14.79 4.17 -18.70
C ALA A 73 16.29 4.37 -18.91
N ASP A 74 17.11 4.03 -17.89
CA ASP A 74 18.57 4.05 -17.95
C ASP A 74 19.17 2.78 -18.60
N GLY A 75 18.33 1.89 -19.16
CA GLY A 75 18.75 0.74 -19.97
C GLY A 75 19.03 -0.55 -19.21
N PHE A 76 18.73 -0.61 -17.91
CA PHE A 76 18.86 -1.85 -17.14
C PHE A 76 17.61 -2.73 -17.30
N GLU A 77 17.80 -4.03 -17.39
CA GLU A 77 16.71 -5.00 -17.36
C GLU A 77 16.02 -4.98 -16.00
N THR A 78 14.69 -4.99 -16.01
CA THR A 78 13.88 -4.94 -14.78
C THR A 78 12.72 -5.91 -14.86
N VAL A 79 12.45 -6.60 -13.76
CA VAL A 79 11.34 -7.55 -13.63
C VAL A 79 10.46 -7.14 -12.45
N MET A 80 9.14 -7.16 -12.63
CA MET A 80 8.18 -7.04 -11.54
C MET A 80 7.71 -8.43 -11.11
N CYS A 81 7.92 -8.75 -9.83
CA CYS A 81 7.36 -9.97 -9.25
C CYS A 81 6.02 -9.63 -8.58
N PRO A 82 4.92 -10.31 -8.92
CA PRO A 82 3.62 -10.05 -8.31
C PRO A 82 3.63 -10.45 -6.83
N GLY A 83 2.89 -9.70 -6.03
CA GLY A 83 2.67 -9.99 -4.62
C GLY A 83 1.19 -10.07 -4.28
N VAL A 84 0.87 -10.36 -3.03
CA VAL A 84 -0.50 -10.27 -2.52
C VAL A 84 -0.77 -8.81 -2.15
N THR A 85 -1.74 -8.19 -2.82
CA THR A 85 -2.15 -6.82 -2.50
C THR A 85 -2.74 -6.74 -1.09
N SER A 86 -2.52 -5.62 -0.39
CA SER A 86 -3.02 -5.43 0.97
C SER A 86 -4.54 -5.61 1.06
N PHE A 87 -5.31 -5.14 0.07
CA PHE A 87 -6.77 -5.26 0.08
C PHE A 87 -7.24 -6.72 -0.11
N CYS A 88 -6.51 -7.56 -0.84
CA CYS A 88 -6.81 -8.99 -0.91
C CYS A 88 -6.53 -9.68 0.44
N ALA A 89 -5.42 -9.34 1.10
CA ALA A 89 -5.11 -9.86 2.42
C ALA A 89 -6.17 -9.42 3.45
N VAL A 90 -6.55 -8.13 3.43
CA VAL A 90 -7.60 -7.56 4.29
C VAL A 90 -8.96 -8.21 4.04
N ALA A 91 -9.36 -8.42 2.79
CA ALA A 91 -10.61 -9.10 2.46
C ALA A 91 -10.65 -10.53 3.02
N ALA A 92 -9.56 -11.28 2.85
CA ALA A 92 -9.41 -12.61 3.42
C ALA A 92 -9.48 -12.58 4.96
N ARG A 93 -8.85 -11.61 5.59
CA ARG A 93 -8.87 -11.45 7.06
C ARG A 93 -10.24 -11.08 7.60
N LEU A 94 -11.02 -10.28 6.85
CA LEU A 94 -12.41 -9.94 7.16
C LEU A 94 -13.39 -11.06 6.80
N GLY A 95 -12.98 -12.11 6.09
CA GLY A 95 -13.84 -13.17 5.59
C GLY A 95 -14.83 -12.68 4.53
N ARG A 96 -14.46 -11.68 3.72
CA ARG A 96 -15.33 -11.05 2.72
C ARG A 96 -14.79 -11.26 1.31
N SER A 97 -15.70 -11.40 0.33
CA SER A 97 -15.38 -11.24 -1.08
C SER A 97 -15.31 -9.76 -1.42
N LEU A 98 -14.38 -9.38 -2.28
CA LEU A 98 -14.28 -8.01 -2.81
C LEU A 98 -15.27 -7.75 -3.96
N THR A 99 -15.66 -8.81 -4.66
CA THR A 99 -16.60 -8.69 -5.78
C THR A 99 -17.52 -9.91 -5.82
N ARG A 100 -18.71 -9.72 -6.35
CA ARG A 100 -19.65 -10.80 -6.65
C ARG A 100 -20.14 -10.62 -8.07
N MET A 101 -20.04 -11.69 -8.87
CA MET A 101 -20.52 -11.67 -10.26
C MET A 101 -19.88 -10.50 -11.05
N ASP A 102 -20.70 -9.52 -11.42
CA ASP A 102 -20.39 -8.34 -12.22
C ASP A 102 -20.29 -7.04 -11.39
N GLU A 103 -20.27 -7.15 -10.06
CA GLU A 103 -20.08 -5.97 -9.18
C GLU A 103 -18.70 -5.33 -9.39
N PRO A 104 -18.61 -4.01 -9.61
CA PRO A 104 -17.34 -3.34 -9.78
C PRO A 104 -16.56 -3.24 -8.47
N LEU A 105 -15.23 -3.23 -8.59
CA LEU A 105 -14.30 -3.00 -7.49
C LEU A 105 -13.54 -1.68 -7.73
N HIS A 106 -13.62 -0.78 -6.77
CA HIS A 106 -12.92 0.50 -6.79
C HIS A 106 -11.81 0.52 -5.75
N ILE A 107 -10.57 0.76 -6.19
CA ILE A 107 -9.40 0.91 -5.31
C ILE A 107 -9.05 2.38 -5.26
N LEU A 108 -9.30 3.01 -4.12
CA LEU A 108 -9.35 4.46 -3.96
C LEU A 108 -8.34 4.92 -2.91
N PRO A 109 -7.45 5.89 -3.24
CA PRO A 109 -6.57 6.48 -2.24
C PRO A 109 -7.34 7.44 -1.34
N GLY A 110 -7.04 7.46 -0.04
CA GLY A 110 -7.68 8.35 0.94
C GLY A 110 -7.46 9.85 0.73
N SER A 111 -6.69 10.22 -0.30
CA SER A 111 -6.53 11.62 -0.73
C SER A 111 -7.60 12.10 -1.71
N MET A 112 -8.49 11.21 -2.16
CA MET A 112 -9.62 11.57 -3.02
C MET A 112 -10.73 12.25 -2.22
N ASP A 113 -11.61 12.96 -2.94
CA ASP A 113 -12.89 13.38 -2.39
C ASP A 113 -13.76 12.15 -2.08
N MET A 114 -13.89 11.85 -0.78
CA MET A 114 -14.60 10.64 -0.33
C MET A 114 -16.09 10.71 -0.64
N ASP A 115 -16.73 11.88 -0.55
CA ASP A 115 -18.16 11.98 -0.84
C ASP A 115 -18.46 11.60 -2.29
N SER A 116 -17.67 12.04 -3.25
CA SER A 116 -17.79 11.59 -4.65
C SER A 116 -17.43 10.12 -4.84
N ALA A 117 -16.36 9.65 -4.20
CA ALA A 117 -15.88 8.28 -4.33
C ALA A 117 -16.88 7.24 -3.79
N LEU A 118 -17.60 7.57 -2.71
CA LEU A 118 -18.56 6.66 -2.07
C LEU A 118 -19.90 6.55 -2.81
N THR A 119 -20.18 7.42 -3.80
CA THR A 119 -21.37 7.30 -4.67
C THR A 119 -21.24 6.22 -5.73
N LEU A 120 -20.04 5.73 -6.01
CA LEU A 120 -19.81 4.69 -7.00
C LEU A 120 -20.53 3.40 -6.59
N GLU A 121 -21.08 2.67 -7.56
CA GLU A 121 -21.66 1.33 -7.30
C GLU A 121 -20.55 0.29 -7.05
N GLY A 122 -20.88 -0.77 -6.29
CA GLY A 122 -19.95 -1.87 -5.98
C GLY A 122 -19.06 -1.62 -4.78
N THR A 123 -18.07 -2.46 -4.60
CA THR A 123 -17.18 -2.45 -3.44
C THR A 123 -16.10 -1.37 -3.56
N LYS A 124 -15.86 -0.66 -2.47
CA LYS A 124 -14.80 0.35 -2.33
C LYS A 124 -13.72 -0.16 -1.40
N VAL A 125 -12.49 -0.17 -1.88
CA VAL A 125 -11.28 -0.35 -1.07
C VAL A 125 -10.65 1.00 -0.86
N LEU A 126 -10.61 1.46 0.39
CA LEU A 126 -10.02 2.76 0.74
C LEU A 126 -8.64 2.53 1.34
N MET A 127 -7.62 3.04 0.66
CA MET A 127 -6.22 2.87 1.03
C MET A 127 -5.59 4.21 1.40
N LYS A 128 -4.56 4.17 2.25
CA LYS A 128 -3.79 5.36 2.65
C LYS A 128 -4.64 6.45 3.33
N SER A 129 -5.69 6.05 4.04
CA SER A 129 -6.60 6.97 4.75
C SER A 129 -6.06 7.42 6.12
N GLY A 130 -4.91 6.92 6.59
CA GLY A 130 -4.42 7.04 7.97
C GLY A 130 -4.62 8.42 8.62
N ARG A 131 -4.15 9.51 7.99
CA ARG A 131 -4.33 10.88 8.53
C ARG A 131 -5.76 11.41 8.42
N ALA A 132 -6.55 10.90 7.47
CA ALA A 132 -7.93 11.30 7.19
C ALA A 132 -8.92 10.21 7.60
N ILE A 133 -8.52 9.27 8.46
CA ILE A 133 -9.34 8.10 8.79
C ILE A 133 -10.69 8.50 9.40
N ARG A 134 -10.72 9.53 10.24
CA ARG A 134 -11.95 10.04 10.87
C ARG A 134 -12.89 10.62 9.83
N GLU A 135 -12.37 11.48 8.94
CA GLU A 135 -13.14 12.08 7.84
C GLU A 135 -13.67 11.00 6.89
N THR A 136 -12.89 9.94 6.65
CA THR A 136 -13.29 8.78 5.86
C THR A 136 -14.43 8.03 6.52
N VAL A 137 -14.37 7.78 7.84
CA VAL A 137 -15.43 7.11 8.60
C VAL A 137 -16.70 7.96 8.63
N ASP A 138 -16.58 9.27 8.86
CA ASP A 138 -17.73 10.19 8.84
C ASP A 138 -18.38 10.21 7.45
N ALA A 139 -17.61 10.14 6.36
CA ALA A 139 -18.13 10.02 5.02
C ALA A 139 -18.87 8.68 4.81
N LEU A 140 -18.31 7.57 5.27
CA LEU A 140 -18.98 6.26 5.23
C LEU A 140 -20.30 6.26 5.99
N GLU A 141 -20.39 6.95 7.12
CA GLU A 141 -21.64 7.10 7.87
C GLU A 141 -22.67 7.93 7.10
N ARG A 142 -22.28 9.08 6.54
CA ARG A 142 -23.16 9.93 5.72
C ARG A 142 -23.74 9.17 4.52
N HIS A 143 -22.96 8.29 3.91
CA HIS A 143 -23.37 7.47 2.77
C HIS A 143 -24.04 6.14 3.15
N GLY A 144 -24.24 5.87 4.45
CA GLY A 144 -24.91 4.65 4.93
C GLY A 144 -24.08 3.37 4.72
N LEU A 145 -22.76 3.49 4.51
CA LEU A 145 -21.85 2.37 4.24
C LEU A 145 -21.13 1.87 5.50
N ALA A 146 -21.11 2.63 6.59
CA ALA A 146 -20.35 2.31 7.80
C ALA A 146 -20.70 0.93 8.40
N ALA A 147 -21.97 0.52 8.35
CA ALA A 147 -22.42 -0.78 8.87
C ALA A 147 -21.96 -1.98 8.01
N ARG A 148 -21.54 -1.72 6.77
CA ARG A 148 -21.04 -2.72 5.82
C ARG A 148 -19.54 -2.56 5.53
N ALA A 149 -18.89 -1.64 6.25
CA ALA A 149 -17.46 -1.43 6.16
C ALA A 149 -16.72 -2.22 7.23
N GLY A 150 -15.51 -2.65 6.89
CA GLY A 150 -14.56 -3.24 7.82
C GLY A 150 -13.15 -2.76 7.50
N MET A 151 -12.28 -2.72 8.49
CA MET A 151 -10.89 -2.29 8.34
C MET A 151 -9.95 -3.27 8.99
N VAL A 152 -8.78 -3.46 8.38
CA VAL A 152 -7.65 -4.11 9.04
C VAL A 152 -6.46 -3.16 8.96
N ALA A 153 -5.85 -2.93 10.09
CA ALA A 153 -4.57 -2.25 10.21
C ALA A 153 -3.47 -3.28 10.39
N ASP A 154 -2.31 -3.04 9.79
CA ASP A 154 -1.11 -3.90 9.87
C ASP A 154 -1.38 -5.38 9.52
N CYS A 155 -2.22 -5.62 8.52
CA CYS A 155 -2.67 -6.96 8.13
C CYS A 155 -1.48 -7.91 7.88
N GLY A 156 -1.46 -9.03 8.62
CA GLY A 156 -0.40 -10.04 8.57
C GLY A 156 0.84 -9.74 9.40
N LEU A 157 0.87 -8.65 10.16
CA LEU A 157 1.94 -8.31 11.12
C LEU A 157 1.52 -8.69 12.55
N GLU A 158 2.48 -8.74 13.46
CA GLU A 158 2.20 -8.99 14.89
C GLU A 158 1.30 -7.91 15.52
N THR A 159 1.31 -6.71 14.94
CA THR A 159 0.49 -5.56 15.35
C THR A 159 -0.88 -5.51 14.68
N GLU A 160 -1.28 -6.58 13.99
CA GLU A 160 -2.55 -6.62 13.26
C GLU A 160 -3.75 -6.29 14.16
N GLN A 161 -4.60 -5.41 13.68
CA GLN A 161 -5.86 -5.04 14.32
C GLN A 161 -7.01 -5.08 13.33
N VAL A 162 -8.11 -5.74 13.72
CA VAL A 162 -9.31 -5.91 12.91
C VAL A 162 -10.47 -5.09 13.51
N TYR A 163 -11.09 -4.26 12.68
CA TYR A 163 -12.21 -3.42 13.08
C TYR A 163 -13.43 -3.74 12.20
N THR A 164 -14.47 -4.26 12.82
CA THR A 164 -15.77 -4.53 12.18
C THR A 164 -16.80 -3.43 12.45
N ASP A 165 -16.52 -2.54 13.39
CA ASP A 165 -17.28 -1.32 13.67
C ASP A 165 -16.32 -0.12 13.65
N LEU A 166 -16.38 0.64 12.57
CA LEU A 166 -15.45 1.76 12.35
C LEU A 166 -15.75 2.99 13.23
N ARG A 167 -16.87 3.01 13.95
CA ARG A 167 -17.21 4.09 14.90
C ARG A 167 -16.38 4.00 16.19
N GLN A 168 -15.79 2.85 16.46
CA GLN A 168 -15.03 2.56 17.67
C GLN A 168 -13.51 2.53 17.42
N LEU A 169 -13.03 3.32 16.47
CA LEU A 169 -11.60 3.40 16.17
C LEU A 169 -10.84 4.16 17.27
N PRO A 170 -9.61 3.72 17.62
CA PRO A 170 -8.72 4.47 18.51
C PRO A 170 -8.32 5.82 17.87
N GLU A 171 -7.71 6.70 18.68
CA GLU A 171 -7.27 8.01 18.17
C GLU A 171 -6.20 7.88 17.10
N GLU A 172 -5.29 6.95 17.26
CA GLU A 172 -4.22 6.68 16.32
C GLU A 172 -4.44 5.33 15.63
N ILE A 173 -4.34 5.34 14.31
CA ILE A 173 -4.43 4.16 13.44
C ILE A 173 -3.13 4.07 12.65
N SER A 174 -2.62 2.84 12.49
CA SER A 174 -1.47 2.57 11.65
C SER A 174 -1.66 3.12 10.23
N TYR A 175 -0.57 3.59 9.65
CA TYR A 175 -0.53 3.99 8.23
C TYR A 175 -0.95 2.84 7.29
N PHE A 176 -0.68 1.60 7.67
CA PHE A 176 -1.02 0.40 6.89
C PHE A 176 -2.46 -0.07 7.13
N ALA A 177 -3.40 0.86 7.23
CA ALA A 177 -4.82 0.54 7.34
C ALA A 177 -5.48 0.53 5.96
N THR A 178 -6.34 -0.47 5.74
CA THR A 178 -7.16 -0.60 4.54
C THR A 178 -8.61 -0.87 4.94
N ILE A 179 -9.54 -0.09 4.40
CA ILE A 179 -10.98 -0.26 4.61
C ILE A 179 -11.58 -0.94 3.38
N VAL A 180 -12.51 -1.86 3.61
CA VAL A 180 -13.39 -2.45 2.59
C VAL A 180 -14.82 -2.11 2.94
N ALA A 181 -15.54 -1.47 2.02
CA ALA A 181 -16.95 -1.08 2.14
C ALA A 181 -17.74 -1.51 0.90
N ASP A 182 -18.85 -2.19 1.09
CA ASP A 182 -19.73 -2.75 0.06
C ASP A 182 -21.20 -2.30 0.24
#